data_1a75921fd6cc5c3db0ba50ebda0e1632
#
_entry.id   1a75921fd6cc5c3db0ba50ebda0e1632
#
_cell.length_a   1.000
_cell.length_b   1.000
_cell.length_c   1.000
_cell.angle_alpha   90.00
_cell.angle_beta   90.00
_cell.angle_gamma   90.00
#
_symmetry.space_group_name_H-M   'P 1'
#
loop_
_entity.id
_entity.type
_entity.pdbx_description
1 polymer ?
#
loop_
_entity_poly.entity_id
_entity_poly.type
_entity_poly.pdbx_seq_one_letter_code
_entity_poly.pdbx_strand_id
1 'polypeptide(L)'
;ELLREIVVTASRPLIEWKDGTLTANIAGTPLSLMGSAKEMISHLPFVTGSDGEYTVLGRGTPEIYINGRKVRDKTELDRLQANEILSAEIITTPGVQYGSSVGAVIRLRTIRKRGQGMSGSFYTDYSQGHEPIGNEGISLNYRSGGLDIFVKGDFAEINNYRTGTSSQDIYASSDWNQSTEDKSKQTYRTFNGELGFNYEIDEDQSFGMRYMPGTNIGNAHTTNEGITRILQDGKEVDHLHALRQTDAHTGWWQAANGYYNGTFGKWNIDFNADYLYGRDRIHQYAENNGTEDATSSNRVRNHLYAAK
;
A
#
# COMPACT_ATOMS: atom_id res chain seq x y z
N GLU A 1 -1.63 64.36 -11.09
CA GLU A 1 -1.09 63.09 -11.63
C GLU A 1 -1.37 62.00 -10.64
N LEU A 2 -2.28 61.06 -10.97
CA LEU A 2 -2.55 59.89 -10.18
C LEU A 2 -1.50 58.83 -10.52
N LEU A 3 -0.60 58.55 -9.58
CA LEU A 3 0.30 57.41 -9.66
C LEU A 3 -0.53 56.11 -9.65
N ARG A 4 -0.55 55.42 -10.79
CA ARG A 4 -1.09 54.06 -10.84
C ARG A 4 -0.13 53.13 -10.12
N GLU A 5 -0.63 52.49 -9.09
CA GLU A 5 0.06 51.42 -8.38
C GLU A 5 0.35 50.27 -9.37
N ILE A 6 1.61 50.00 -9.64
CA ILE A 6 2.03 48.83 -10.43
C ILE A 6 2.17 47.65 -9.47
N VAL A 7 1.17 46.81 -9.43
CA VAL A 7 1.25 45.54 -8.70
C VAL A 7 2.08 44.59 -9.55
N VAL A 8 3.32 44.37 -9.16
CA VAL A 8 4.17 43.30 -9.74
C VAL A 8 3.81 41.98 -9.10
N THR A 9 2.98 41.20 -9.74
CA THR A 9 2.71 39.81 -9.36
C THR A 9 3.83 38.93 -9.92
N ALA A 10 4.78 38.55 -9.07
CA ALA A 10 5.75 37.54 -9.43
C ALA A 10 5.08 36.15 -9.31
N SER A 11 4.80 35.49 -10.43
CA SER A 11 4.40 34.09 -10.43
C SER A 11 5.65 33.20 -10.30
N ARG A 12 5.64 32.30 -9.34
CA ARG A 12 6.69 31.29 -9.26
C ARG A 12 6.59 30.34 -10.46
N PRO A 13 7.72 29.96 -11.09
CA PRO A 13 7.67 28.98 -12.16
C PRO A 13 7.09 27.68 -11.66
N LEU A 14 6.32 26.99 -12.50
CA LEU A 14 5.70 25.70 -12.15
C LEU A 14 6.75 24.66 -11.82
N ILE A 15 7.87 24.68 -12.51
CA ILE A 15 8.98 23.73 -12.39
C ILE A 15 10.29 24.50 -12.39
N GLU A 16 11.15 24.19 -11.44
CA GLU A 16 12.51 24.70 -11.34
C GLU A 16 13.51 23.53 -11.28
N TRP A 17 14.60 23.64 -12.03
CA TRP A 17 15.70 22.70 -11.96
C TRP A 17 16.92 23.38 -11.36
N LYS A 18 17.39 22.89 -10.23
CA LYS A 18 18.57 23.41 -9.56
C LYS A 18 19.35 22.30 -8.87
N ASP A 19 20.67 22.25 -9.10
CA ASP A 19 21.62 21.35 -8.43
C ASP A 19 21.20 19.86 -8.44
N GLY A 20 20.68 19.39 -9.58
CA GLY A 20 20.23 17.98 -9.71
C GLY A 20 18.88 17.69 -9.05
N THR A 21 18.21 18.69 -8.52
CA THR A 21 16.87 18.60 -7.91
C THR A 21 15.88 19.31 -8.81
N LEU A 22 14.80 18.64 -9.15
CA LEU A 22 13.65 19.23 -9.80
C LEU A 22 12.62 19.60 -8.74
N THR A 23 12.27 20.86 -8.65
CA THR A 23 11.22 21.37 -7.75
C THR A 23 9.98 21.70 -8.57
N ALA A 24 8.86 21.03 -8.28
CA ALA A 24 7.55 21.39 -8.80
C ALA A 24 6.80 22.17 -7.71
N ASN A 25 6.39 23.41 -8.03
CA ASN A 25 5.51 24.19 -7.18
C ASN A 25 4.08 23.68 -7.35
N ILE A 26 3.43 23.27 -6.27
CA ILE A 26 2.09 22.65 -6.30
C ILE A 26 1.02 23.66 -5.92
N ALA A 27 1.24 24.42 -4.84
CA ALA A 27 0.27 25.39 -4.36
C ALA A 27 -0.12 26.42 -5.43
N GLY A 28 -1.42 26.56 -5.68
CA GLY A 28 -1.96 27.50 -6.68
C GLY A 28 -1.79 27.07 -8.13
N THR A 29 -1.43 25.81 -8.40
CA THR A 29 -1.30 25.24 -9.74
C THR A 29 -2.38 24.17 -9.99
N PRO A 30 -2.60 23.73 -11.23
CA PRO A 30 -3.52 22.64 -11.54
C PRO A 30 -3.23 21.35 -10.76
N LEU A 31 -1.97 21.09 -10.36
CA LEU A 31 -1.60 19.94 -9.55
C LEU A 31 -2.23 19.97 -8.16
N SER A 32 -2.48 21.14 -7.60
CA SER A 32 -3.17 21.29 -6.31
C SER A 32 -4.67 20.96 -6.35
N LEU A 33 -5.25 20.87 -7.53
CA LEU A 33 -6.67 20.51 -7.74
C LEU A 33 -6.89 19.00 -7.82
N MET A 34 -5.84 18.21 -7.84
CA MET A 34 -5.91 16.75 -7.78
C MET A 34 -6.36 16.31 -6.38
N GLY A 35 -7.01 15.15 -6.28
CA GLY A 35 -7.62 14.69 -5.02
C GLY A 35 -6.60 14.51 -3.90
N SER A 36 -5.64 13.62 -4.08
CA SER A 36 -4.66 13.26 -3.05
C SER A 36 -3.21 13.47 -3.52
N ALA A 37 -2.28 13.44 -2.56
CA ALA A 37 -0.85 13.41 -2.87
C ALA A 37 -0.50 12.20 -3.74
N LYS A 38 -1.17 11.06 -3.53
CA LYS A 38 -1.00 9.86 -4.33
C LYS A 38 -1.30 10.11 -5.81
N GLU A 39 -2.42 10.74 -6.12
CA GLU A 39 -2.77 11.09 -7.49
C GLU A 39 -1.82 12.16 -8.05
N MET A 40 -1.54 13.20 -7.29
CA MET A 40 -0.66 14.32 -7.69
C MET A 40 0.75 13.84 -8.06
N ILE A 41 1.34 12.89 -7.30
CA ILE A 41 2.69 12.39 -7.58
C ILE A 41 2.78 11.75 -8.96
N SER A 42 1.74 11.04 -9.41
CA SER A 42 1.73 10.43 -10.76
C SER A 42 1.81 11.43 -11.92
N HIS A 43 1.52 12.70 -11.64
CA HIS A 43 1.58 13.81 -12.61
C HIS A 43 2.84 14.68 -12.46
N LEU A 44 3.75 14.31 -11.57
CA LEU A 44 5.03 15.00 -11.45
C LEU A 44 5.94 14.68 -12.66
N PRO A 45 6.76 15.64 -13.11
CA PRO A 45 7.73 15.41 -14.17
C PRO A 45 8.68 14.26 -13.85
N PHE A 46 9.00 13.43 -14.85
CA PHE A 46 9.88 12.26 -14.72
C PHE A 46 9.38 11.16 -13.79
N VAL A 47 8.17 11.27 -13.24
CA VAL A 47 7.54 10.21 -12.46
C VAL A 47 6.52 9.48 -13.32
N THR A 48 6.53 8.16 -13.27
CA THR A 48 5.56 7.28 -13.93
C THR A 48 5.00 6.30 -12.90
N GLY A 49 3.81 5.76 -13.18
CA GLY A 49 3.12 4.85 -12.26
C GLY A 49 1.91 5.50 -11.59
N SER A 50 1.17 4.70 -10.85
CA SER A 50 -0.05 5.08 -10.14
C SER A 50 -0.20 4.29 -8.84
N ASP A 51 -1.21 4.60 -8.05
CA ASP A 51 -1.63 3.82 -6.86
C ASP A 51 -0.53 3.56 -5.83
N GLY A 52 0.42 4.51 -5.71
CA GLY A 52 1.53 4.42 -4.77
C GLY A 52 2.71 3.59 -5.29
N GLU A 53 2.62 3.04 -6.51
CA GLU A 53 3.74 2.41 -7.20
C GLU A 53 4.31 3.40 -8.23
N TYR A 54 5.40 4.07 -7.87
CA TYR A 54 6.02 5.09 -8.71
C TYR A 54 7.43 4.68 -9.13
N THR A 55 7.80 5.15 -10.32
CA THR A 55 9.15 5.01 -10.86
C THR A 55 9.63 6.38 -11.34
N VAL A 56 10.80 6.80 -10.93
CA VAL A 56 11.48 7.97 -11.48
C VAL A 56 12.31 7.52 -12.69
N LEU A 57 12.13 8.18 -13.82
CA LEU A 57 12.73 7.81 -15.09
C LEU A 57 14.25 7.65 -14.98
N GLY A 58 14.74 6.46 -15.31
CA GLY A 58 16.16 6.10 -15.25
C GLY A 58 16.73 5.92 -13.84
N ARG A 59 15.91 5.98 -12.77
CA ARG A 59 16.35 5.90 -11.38
C ARG A 59 15.64 4.83 -10.54
N GLY A 60 14.56 4.24 -11.06
CA GLY A 60 13.79 3.21 -10.35
C GLY A 60 12.81 3.78 -9.32
N THR A 61 12.43 2.94 -8.37
CA THR A 61 11.43 3.28 -7.33
C THR A 61 12.00 4.31 -6.36
N PRO A 62 11.35 5.49 -6.20
CA PRO A 62 11.80 6.52 -5.28
C PRO A 62 11.43 6.21 -3.83
N GLU A 63 12.22 6.70 -2.89
CA GLU A 63 11.76 6.91 -1.53
C GLU A 63 10.97 8.22 -1.44
N ILE A 64 9.84 8.22 -0.71
CA ILE A 64 8.97 9.37 -0.58
C ILE A 64 9.07 9.91 0.85
N TYR A 65 9.19 11.23 0.96
CA TYR A 65 9.27 11.94 2.23
C TYR A 65 8.20 13.04 2.29
N ILE A 66 7.57 13.22 3.44
CA ILE A 66 6.66 14.33 3.74
C ILE A 66 7.30 15.12 4.89
N ASN A 67 7.62 16.40 4.64
CA ASN A 67 8.29 17.30 5.61
C ASN A 67 9.53 16.67 6.26
N GLY A 68 10.38 16.01 5.47
CA GLY A 68 11.59 15.35 5.94
C GLY A 68 11.39 13.93 6.50
N ARG A 69 10.17 13.51 6.81
CA ARG A 69 9.86 12.16 7.30
C ARG A 69 9.60 11.19 6.16
N LYS A 70 10.25 10.05 6.17
CA LYS A 70 10.04 8.97 5.18
C LYS A 70 8.62 8.40 5.30
N VAL A 71 7.92 8.33 4.18
CA VAL A 71 6.63 7.64 4.04
C VAL A 71 6.90 6.14 4.09
N ARG A 72 6.31 5.46 5.06
CA ARG A 72 6.45 4.01 5.22
C ARG A 72 5.21 3.27 4.77
N ASP A 73 4.07 3.92 4.85
CA ASP A 73 2.78 3.40 4.42
C ASP A 73 2.20 4.32 3.33
N LYS A 74 1.93 3.74 2.17
CA LYS A 74 1.40 4.46 1.01
C LYS A 74 0.04 5.10 1.28
N THR A 75 -0.72 4.58 2.26
CA THR A 75 -2.00 5.19 2.68
C THR A 75 -1.83 6.60 3.26
N GLU A 76 -0.62 6.98 3.68
CA GLU A 76 -0.33 8.37 4.07
C GLU A 76 -0.51 9.34 2.90
N LEU A 77 -0.19 8.88 1.69
CA LEU A 77 -0.35 9.67 0.46
C LEU A 77 -1.83 9.81 0.05
N ASP A 78 -2.68 8.84 0.41
CA ASP A 78 -4.13 8.92 0.18
C ASP A 78 -4.78 9.99 1.07
N ARG A 79 -4.28 10.13 2.30
CA ARG A 79 -4.81 11.08 3.29
C ARG A 79 -4.33 12.52 3.10
N LEU A 80 -3.16 12.69 2.50
CA LEU A 80 -2.60 14.01 2.21
C LEU A 80 -3.26 14.56 0.94
N GLN A 81 -4.03 15.65 1.08
CA GLN A 81 -4.67 16.30 -0.05
C GLN A 81 -3.64 17.07 -0.88
N ALA A 82 -3.79 17.07 -2.21
CA ALA A 82 -2.88 17.78 -3.10
C ALA A 82 -2.83 19.30 -2.84
N ASN A 83 -3.95 19.90 -2.41
CA ASN A 83 -4.04 21.30 -2.05
C ASN A 83 -3.33 21.68 -0.73
N GLU A 84 -2.93 20.67 0.06
CA GLU A 84 -2.12 20.87 1.27
C GLU A 84 -0.61 20.87 0.96
N ILE A 85 -0.21 20.58 -0.28
CA ILE A 85 1.19 20.50 -0.69
C ILE A 85 1.65 21.84 -1.24
N LEU A 86 2.75 22.34 -0.71
CA LEU A 86 3.41 23.56 -1.18
C LEU A 86 4.25 23.27 -2.44
N SER A 87 5.08 22.25 -2.35
CA SER A 87 5.99 21.84 -3.42
C SER A 87 6.36 20.38 -3.32
N ALA A 88 6.78 19.80 -4.43
CA ALA A 88 7.37 18.48 -4.53
C ALA A 88 8.78 18.61 -5.15
N GLU A 89 9.77 18.02 -4.48
CA GLU A 89 11.15 17.99 -4.96
C GLU A 89 11.50 16.56 -5.40
N ILE A 90 11.99 16.41 -6.62
CA ILE A 90 12.44 15.12 -7.18
C ILE A 90 13.96 15.17 -7.26
N ILE A 91 14.61 14.38 -6.42
CA ILE A 91 16.06 14.26 -6.31
C ILE A 91 16.50 13.03 -7.08
N THR A 92 17.14 13.21 -8.21
CA THR A 92 17.62 12.13 -9.08
C THR A 92 19.02 11.65 -8.73
N THR A 93 19.71 12.34 -7.84
CA THR A 93 21.02 11.99 -7.34
C THR A 93 21.03 12.15 -5.82
N PRO A 94 20.38 11.21 -5.08
CA PRO A 94 20.31 11.28 -3.63
C PRO A 94 21.70 11.26 -3.02
N GLY A 95 21.95 12.16 -2.06
CA GLY A 95 23.21 12.16 -1.31
C GLY A 95 23.30 10.99 -0.32
N VAL A 96 24.44 10.88 0.36
CA VAL A 96 24.77 9.80 1.32
C VAL A 96 23.76 9.66 2.47
N GLN A 97 22.98 10.69 2.72
CA GLN A 97 21.93 10.71 3.75
C GLN A 97 20.75 9.76 3.45
N TYR A 98 20.55 9.35 2.18
CA TYR A 98 19.46 8.49 1.76
C TYR A 98 19.98 7.08 1.53
N GLY A 99 20.81 6.47 2.05
CA GLY A 99 21.26 5.09 1.81
C GLY A 99 21.77 4.80 0.39
N SER A 100 22.70 3.92 0.26
CA SER A 100 23.42 3.65 -1.01
C SER A 100 22.56 2.97 -2.08
N SER A 101 21.44 2.36 -1.69
CA SER A 101 20.50 1.66 -2.61
C SER A 101 19.40 2.56 -3.17
N VAL A 102 19.30 3.81 -2.70
CA VAL A 102 18.22 4.73 -3.09
C VAL A 102 18.59 5.44 -4.38
N GLY A 103 17.88 5.11 -5.47
CA GLY A 103 18.12 5.69 -6.79
C GLY A 103 17.49 7.07 -6.99
N ALA A 104 16.38 7.36 -6.30
CA ALA A 104 15.67 8.63 -6.34
C ALA A 104 14.92 8.91 -5.04
N VAL A 105 14.65 10.19 -4.77
CA VAL A 105 13.84 10.63 -3.64
C VAL A 105 12.81 11.67 -4.10
N ILE A 106 11.58 11.55 -3.61
CA ILE A 106 10.52 12.56 -3.77
C ILE A 106 10.24 13.15 -2.39
N ARG A 107 10.50 14.46 -2.23
CA ARG A 107 10.20 15.18 -1.00
C ARG A 107 8.98 16.08 -1.20
N LEU A 108 7.93 15.83 -0.44
CA LEU A 108 6.73 16.68 -0.38
C LEU A 108 6.87 17.65 0.78
N ARG A 109 6.73 18.94 0.47
CA ARG A 109 6.61 20.00 1.47
C ARG A 109 5.17 20.43 1.55
N THR A 110 4.60 20.44 2.75
CA THR A 110 3.21 20.85 2.95
C THR A 110 3.12 22.35 3.29
N ILE A 111 1.97 22.91 3.00
CA ILE A 111 1.64 24.28 3.40
C ILE A 111 1.48 24.29 4.92
N ARG A 112 2.20 25.18 5.62
CA ARG A 112 2.19 25.26 7.10
C ARG A 112 0.84 25.65 7.71
N LYS A 113 0.01 26.40 7.01
CA LYS A 113 -1.34 26.75 7.44
C LYS A 113 -2.33 25.66 7.02
N ARG A 114 -2.19 24.51 7.60
CA ARG A 114 -3.24 23.49 7.51
C ARG A 114 -4.42 23.92 8.34
N GLY A 115 -5.63 23.75 7.83
CA GLY A 115 -6.84 24.03 8.60
C GLY A 115 -6.78 23.32 9.94
N GLN A 116 -6.99 24.06 11.03
CA GLN A 116 -7.23 23.46 12.34
C GLN A 116 -8.64 22.87 12.34
N GLY A 117 -8.82 21.79 13.04
CA GLY A 117 -10.13 21.17 13.18
C GLY A 117 -10.13 19.67 12.88
N MET A 118 -11.32 19.18 12.66
CA MET A 118 -11.57 17.76 12.40
C MET A 118 -11.95 17.58 10.92
N SER A 119 -11.39 16.55 10.30
CA SER A 119 -11.75 16.07 8.98
C SER A 119 -11.94 14.56 9.01
N GLY A 120 -12.68 14.04 8.06
CA GLY A 120 -12.87 12.60 7.95
C GLY A 120 -13.48 12.21 6.62
N SER A 121 -13.36 10.93 6.32
CA SER A 121 -13.98 10.30 5.16
C SER A 121 -14.58 8.96 5.56
N PHE A 122 -15.61 8.60 4.87
CA PHE A 122 -16.21 7.27 4.89
C PHE A 122 -16.30 6.78 3.45
N TYR A 123 -16.01 5.53 3.24
CA TYR A 123 -16.22 4.90 1.95
C TYR A 123 -16.89 3.53 2.13
N THR A 124 -17.60 3.12 1.12
CA THR A 124 -18.16 1.78 1.01
C THR A 124 -18.12 1.37 -0.45
N ASP A 125 -17.60 0.19 -0.69
CA ASP A 125 -17.57 -0.45 -2.01
C ASP A 125 -18.35 -1.76 -1.93
N TYR A 126 -19.20 -1.99 -2.91
CA TYR A 126 -19.91 -3.25 -3.07
C TYR A 126 -19.79 -3.72 -4.49
N SER A 127 -19.40 -4.96 -4.66
CA SER A 127 -19.31 -5.62 -5.95
C SER A 127 -20.06 -6.95 -5.93
N GLN A 128 -20.87 -7.19 -6.93
CA GLN A 128 -21.61 -8.43 -7.11
C GLN A 128 -21.02 -9.23 -8.28
N GLY A 129 -20.28 -10.27 -7.94
CA GLY A 129 -19.83 -11.28 -8.89
C GLY A 129 -20.60 -12.58 -8.69
N HIS A 130 -19.91 -13.71 -8.68
CA HIS A 130 -20.48 -15.01 -8.29
C HIS A 130 -20.97 -14.97 -6.84
N GLU A 131 -20.22 -14.30 -5.98
CA GLU A 131 -20.59 -13.98 -4.61
C GLU A 131 -20.32 -12.49 -4.31
N PRO A 132 -20.98 -11.90 -3.30
CA PRO A 132 -20.78 -10.50 -2.99
C PRO A 132 -19.40 -10.24 -2.37
N ILE A 133 -18.84 -9.08 -2.69
CA ILE A 133 -17.63 -8.54 -2.08
C ILE A 133 -17.99 -7.16 -1.52
N GLY A 134 -17.66 -6.92 -0.27
CA GLY A 134 -17.90 -5.63 0.39
C GLY A 134 -16.62 -5.10 1.03
N ASN A 135 -16.45 -3.79 0.97
CA ASN A 135 -15.35 -3.10 1.63
C ASN A 135 -15.86 -1.77 2.19
N GLU A 136 -15.61 -1.53 3.46
CA GLU A 136 -16.04 -0.34 4.17
C GLU A 136 -14.89 0.24 4.98
N GLY A 137 -14.78 1.56 5.00
CA GLY A 137 -13.73 2.20 5.79
C GLY A 137 -14.12 3.59 6.27
N ILE A 138 -13.55 3.94 7.40
CA ILE A 138 -13.65 5.25 8.02
C ILE A 138 -12.26 5.79 8.32
N SER A 139 -12.06 7.06 8.04
CA SER A 139 -10.85 7.79 8.42
C SER A 139 -11.25 9.10 9.08
N LEU A 140 -10.67 9.35 10.24
CA LEU A 140 -10.84 10.59 11.00
C LEU A 140 -9.48 11.19 11.29
N ASN A 141 -9.38 12.49 11.16
CA ASN A 141 -8.17 13.25 11.48
C ASN A 141 -8.57 14.50 12.27
N TYR A 142 -7.83 14.77 13.33
CA TYR A 142 -7.94 16.00 14.11
C TYR A 142 -6.61 16.70 14.15
N ARG A 143 -6.61 17.99 13.83
CA ARG A 143 -5.40 18.81 13.78
C ARG A 143 -5.57 20.08 14.60
N SER A 144 -4.57 20.38 15.44
CA SER A 144 -4.54 21.60 16.23
C SER A 144 -3.08 22.01 16.48
N GLY A 145 -2.68 23.17 15.97
CA GLY A 145 -1.28 23.60 16.02
C GLY A 145 -0.34 22.60 15.35
N GLY A 146 0.70 22.18 16.04
CA GLY A 146 1.63 21.14 15.60
C GLY A 146 1.11 19.71 15.78
N LEU A 147 -0.03 19.51 16.43
CA LEU A 147 -0.59 18.19 16.71
C LEU A 147 -1.51 17.73 15.56
N ASP A 148 -1.30 16.50 15.12
CA ASP A 148 -2.11 15.81 14.13
C ASP A 148 -2.43 14.40 14.66
N ILE A 149 -3.68 14.13 15.01
CA ILE A 149 -4.16 12.83 15.50
C ILE A 149 -5.01 12.19 14.41
N PHE A 150 -4.80 10.92 14.14
CA PHE A 150 -5.55 10.19 13.13
C PHE A 150 -6.02 8.82 13.62
N VAL A 151 -7.17 8.41 13.11
CA VAL A 151 -7.77 7.09 13.33
C VAL A 151 -8.33 6.61 11.99
N LYS A 152 -8.06 5.37 11.65
CA LYS A 152 -8.60 4.70 10.46
C LYS A 152 -9.07 3.29 10.85
N GLY A 153 -10.16 2.86 10.26
CA GLY A 153 -10.65 1.48 10.35
C GLY A 153 -11.18 1.04 9.00
N ASP A 154 -10.81 -0.18 8.60
CA ASP A 154 -11.26 -0.80 7.36
C ASP A 154 -11.81 -2.20 7.68
N PHE A 155 -12.95 -2.51 7.13
CA PHE A 155 -13.54 -3.84 7.14
C PHE A 155 -13.75 -4.30 5.71
N ALA A 156 -13.39 -5.55 5.43
CA ALA A 156 -13.62 -6.15 4.13
C ALA A 156 -14.17 -7.58 4.26
N GLU A 157 -15.19 -7.88 3.48
CA GLU A 157 -15.66 -9.23 3.21
C GLU A 157 -15.32 -9.59 1.76
N ILE A 158 -14.50 -10.62 1.59
CA ILE A 158 -13.96 -11.00 0.30
C ILE A 158 -14.38 -12.43 -0.02
N ASN A 159 -15.04 -12.57 -1.16
CA ASN A 159 -15.53 -13.82 -1.70
C ASN A 159 -15.04 -13.95 -3.16
N ASN A 160 -13.83 -14.46 -3.33
CA ASN A 160 -13.26 -14.70 -4.65
C ASN A 160 -13.68 -16.05 -5.18
N TYR A 161 -14.22 -16.07 -6.39
CA TYR A 161 -14.50 -17.28 -7.14
C TYR A 161 -13.81 -17.21 -8.50
N ARG A 162 -13.06 -18.23 -8.81
CA ARG A 162 -12.32 -18.32 -10.06
C ARG A 162 -12.50 -19.72 -10.66
N THR A 163 -12.73 -19.78 -11.97
CA THR A 163 -12.69 -21.00 -12.76
C THR A 163 -11.63 -20.85 -13.84
N GLY A 164 -11.00 -21.96 -14.19
CA GLY A 164 -10.03 -22.03 -15.26
C GLY A 164 -10.14 -23.33 -16.00
N THR A 165 -9.73 -23.32 -17.27
CA THR A 165 -9.55 -24.52 -18.09
C THR A 165 -8.19 -24.44 -18.74
N SER A 166 -7.47 -25.54 -18.74
CA SER A 166 -6.21 -25.67 -19.47
C SER A 166 -6.21 -26.96 -20.27
N SER A 167 -5.62 -26.95 -21.45
CA SER A 167 -5.44 -28.15 -22.26
C SER A 167 -4.02 -28.17 -22.79
N GLN A 168 -3.44 -29.36 -22.80
CA GLN A 168 -2.12 -29.62 -23.34
C GLN A 168 -2.15 -30.84 -24.24
N ASP A 169 -1.73 -30.67 -25.48
CA ASP A 169 -1.55 -31.74 -26.42
C ASP A 169 -0.08 -32.11 -26.56
N ILE A 170 0.22 -33.41 -26.46
CA ILE A 170 1.56 -33.95 -26.58
C ILE A 170 1.57 -34.97 -27.72
N TYR A 171 2.32 -34.66 -28.76
CA TYR A 171 2.46 -35.50 -29.96
C TYR A 171 3.74 -36.32 -29.85
N ALA A 172 3.59 -37.64 -29.67
CA ALA A 172 4.71 -38.58 -29.54
C ALA A 172 4.41 -39.83 -30.42
N SER A 173 4.75 -41.00 -29.95
CA SER A 173 4.35 -42.28 -30.59
C SER A 173 2.84 -42.54 -30.52
N SER A 174 2.14 -41.90 -29.62
CA SER A 174 0.69 -41.78 -29.46
C SER A 174 0.35 -40.33 -29.17
N ASP A 175 -0.85 -39.91 -29.55
CA ASP A 175 -1.35 -38.57 -29.28
C ASP A 175 -1.95 -38.53 -27.86
N TRP A 176 -1.44 -37.61 -27.02
CA TRP A 176 -1.94 -37.42 -25.66
C TRP A 176 -2.57 -36.04 -25.53
N ASN A 177 -3.74 -36.01 -24.90
CA ASN A 177 -4.38 -34.76 -24.50
C ASN A 177 -4.61 -34.80 -22.99
N GLN A 178 -4.14 -33.78 -22.29
CA GLN A 178 -4.45 -33.53 -20.89
C GLN A 178 -5.29 -32.28 -20.80
N SER A 179 -6.50 -32.38 -20.29
CA SER A 179 -7.35 -31.22 -20.02
C SER A 179 -7.66 -31.14 -18.52
N THR A 180 -7.54 -29.93 -17.97
CA THR A 180 -7.83 -29.64 -16.56
C THR A 180 -8.87 -28.54 -16.47
N GLU A 181 -9.91 -28.78 -15.70
CA GLU A 181 -10.88 -27.79 -15.25
C GLU A 181 -10.62 -27.52 -13.79
N ASP A 182 -10.38 -26.26 -13.41
CA ASP A 182 -10.13 -25.84 -12.05
C ASP A 182 -11.17 -24.84 -11.54
N LYS A 183 -11.49 -24.95 -10.26
CA LYS A 183 -12.33 -24.02 -9.51
C LYS A 183 -11.62 -23.65 -8.21
N SER A 184 -11.60 -22.38 -7.92
CA SER A 184 -11.05 -21.85 -6.68
C SER A 184 -12.08 -20.95 -6.01
N LYS A 185 -12.37 -21.21 -4.76
CA LYS A 185 -13.21 -20.37 -3.91
C LYS A 185 -12.41 -19.95 -2.69
N GLN A 186 -12.34 -18.64 -2.45
CA GLN A 186 -11.69 -18.09 -1.27
C GLN A 186 -12.64 -17.12 -0.58
N THR A 187 -12.87 -17.33 0.72
CA THR A 187 -13.73 -16.47 1.54
C THR A 187 -12.98 -16.06 2.79
N TYR A 188 -12.97 -14.77 3.09
CA TYR A 188 -12.43 -14.25 4.35
C TYR A 188 -12.99 -12.87 4.67
N ARG A 189 -12.96 -12.52 5.95
CA ARG A 189 -13.31 -11.21 6.48
C ARG A 189 -12.12 -10.64 7.21
N THR A 190 -11.79 -9.38 6.93
CA THR A 190 -10.68 -8.70 7.57
C THR A 190 -11.14 -7.44 8.28
N PHE A 191 -10.46 -7.15 9.36
CA PHE A 191 -10.49 -5.84 9.99
C PHE A 191 -9.07 -5.33 10.10
N ASN A 192 -8.83 -4.09 9.66
CA ASN A 192 -7.59 -3.37 9.85
C ASN A 192 -7.88 -2.02 10.51
N GLY A 193 -7.08 -1.68 11.49
CA GLY A 193 -7.14 -0.40 12.18
C GLY A 193 -5.83 0.34 12.05
N GLU A 194 -5.88 1.64 12.19
CA GLU A 194 -4.72 2.49 12.34
C GLU A 194 -5.07 3.64 13.28
N LEU A 195 -4.23 3.90 14.25
CA LEU A 195 -4.34 5.08 15.10
C LEU A 195 -2.96 5.62 15.39
N GLY A 196 -2.87 6.93 15.50
CA GLY A 196 -1.58 7.55 15.76
C GLY A 196 -1.66 9.05 15.86
N PHE A 197 -0.49 9.63 16.06
CA PHE A 197 -0.32 11.07 16.06
C PHE A 197 1.05 11.46 15.49
N ASN A 198 1.11 12.68 14.97
CA ASN A 198 2.34 13.40 14.66
C ASN A 198 2.32 14.70 15.44
N TYR A 199 3.48 15.12 15.94
CA TYR A 199 3.63 16.40 16.62
C TYR A 199 4.86 17.15 16.09
N GLU A 200 4.61 18.31 15.52
CA GLU A 200 5.66 19.26 15.10
C GLU A 200 5.94 20.19 16.27
N ILE A 201 7.10 20.03 16.93
CA ILE A 201 7.53 20.88 18.02
C ILE A 201 7.82 22.29 17.48
N ASP A 202 8.58 22.34 16.40
CA ASP A 202 8.96 23.52 15.63
C ASP A 202 9.25 23.15 14.17
N GLU A 203 9.94 24.06 13.43
CA GLU A 203 10.28 23.87 12.02
C GLU A 203 11.30 22.77 11.79
N ASP A 204 12.11 22.48 12.80
CA ASP A 204 13.27 21.60 12.75
C ASP A 204 13.05 20.28 13.49
N GLN A 205 11.95 20.16 14.28
CA GLN A 205 11.74 18.99 15.12
C GLN A 205 10.32 18.46 15.04
N SER A 206 10.22 17.16 14.87
CA SER A 206 8.94 16.44 14.88
C SER A 206 9.09 15.02 15.44
N PHE A 207 8.02 14.51 16.03
CA PHE A 207 7.93 13.12 16.46
C PHE A 207 6.51 12.60 16.29
N GLY A 208 6.36 11.31 16.32
CA GLY A 208 5.06 10.68 16.22
C GLY A 208 5.08 9.20 16.50
N MET A 209 3.89 8.67 16.64
CA MET A 209 3.68 7.25 16.86
C MET A 209 2.46 6.78 16.07
N ARG A 210 2.51 5.54 15.61
CA ARG A 210 1.44 4.87 14.89
C ARG A 210 1.31 3.44 15.38
N TYR A 211 0.07 3.00 15.57
CA TYR A 211 -0.26 1.63 15.91
C TYR A 211 -1.30 1.09 14.93
N MET A 212 -1.04 -0.09 14.38
CA MET A 212 -1.84 -0.70 13.34
C MET A 212 -2.21 -2.13 13.77
N PRO A 213 -3.38 -2.33 14.38
CA PRO A 213 -3.92 -3.65 14.64
C PRO A 213 -4.68 -4.19 13.42
N GLY A 214 -4.68 -5.50 13.24
CA GLY A 214 -5.54 -6.15 12.27
C GLY A 214 -5.81 -7.60 12.61
N THR A 215 -6.84 -8.17 12.01
CA THR A 215 -7.21 -9.57 12.21
C THR A 215 -8.12 -10.06 11.09
N ASN A 216 -8.12 -11.37 10.84
CA ASN A 216 -9.23 -12.01 10.14
C ASN A 216 -10.36 -12.32 11.12
N ILE A 217 -11.56 -11.91 10.78
CA ILE A 217 -12.77 -12.22 11.58
C ILE A 217 -13.24 -13.62 11.21
N GLY A 218 -13.02 -14.58 12.10
CA GLY A 218 -13.21 -16.00 11.83
C GLY A 218 -12.03 -16.62 11.10
N ASN A 219 -12.30 -17.66 10.32
CA ASN A 219 -11.29 -18.33 9.49
C ASN A 219 -11.38 -17.82 8.04
N ALA A 220 -10.24 -17.72 7.38
CA ALA A 220 -10.18 -17.63 5.94
C ALA A 220 -10.25 -19.05 5.37
N HIS A 221 -11.19 -19.27 4.45
CA HIS A 221 -11.39 -20.57 3.82
C HIS A 221 -10.98 -20.48 2.35
N THR A 222 -10.17 -21.42 1.90
CA THR A 222 -9.83 -21.57 0.49
C THR A 222 -10.08 -23.01 0.07
N THR A 223 -10.87 -23.20 -0.97
CA THR A 223 -11.09 -24.50 -1.59
C THR A 223 -10.66 -24.43 -3.05
N ASN A 224 -9.78 -25.31 -3.45
CA ASN A 224 -9.36 -25.50 -4.82
C ASN A 224 -9.75 -26.93 -5.26
N GLU A 225 -10.50 -27.03 -6.33
CA GLU A 225 -10.94 -28.29 -6.92
C GLU A 225 -10.44 -28.31 -8.37
N GLY A 226 -9.82 -29.41 -8.76
CA GLY A 226 -9.33 -29.63 -10.11
C GLY A 226 -9.72 -30.99 -10.63
N ILE A 227 -10.27 -31.05 -11.84
CA ILE A 227 -10.58 -32.28 -12.55
C ILE A 227 -9.69 -32.33 -13.79
N THR A 228 -8.75 -33.28 -13.79
CA THR A 228 -7.84 -33.52 -14.92
C THR A 228 -8.24 -34.80 -15.61
N ARG A 229 -8.43 -34.76 -16.93
CA ARG A 229 -8.66 -35.91 -17.78
C ARG A 229 -7.47 -36.10 -18.73
N ILE A 230 -7.05 -37.35 -18.88
CA ILE A 230 -5.94 -37.75 -19.71
C ILE A 230 -6.47 -38.67 -20.80
N LEU A 231 -6.34 -38.25 -22.06
CA LEU A 231 -6.73 -39.04 -23.22
C LEU A 231 -5.46 -39.48 -23.96
N GLN A 232 -5.47 -40.75 -24.42
CA GLN A 232 -4.50 -41.29 -25.36
C GLN A 232 -5.24 -41.74 -26.63
N ASP A 233 -4.82 -41.22 -27.77
CA ASP A 233 -5.46 -41.50 -29.08
C ASP A 233 -7.00 -41.29 -29.04
N GLY A 234 -7.44 -40.24 -28.33
CA GLY A 234 -8.84 -39.87 -28.15
C GLY A 234 -9.64 -40.69 -27.15
N LYS A 235 -9.04 -41.64 -26.45
CA LYS A 235 -9.69 -42.42 -25.38
C LYS A 235 -9.18 -41.97 -24.01
N GLU A 236 -10.11 -41.75 -23.08
CA GLU A 236 -9.77 -41.46 -21.68
C GLU A 236 -9.10 -42.70 -21.08
N VAL A 237 -7.86 -42.49 -20.60
CA VAL A 237 -7.05 -43.53 -19.99
C VAL A 237 -6.85 -43.28 -18.47
N ASP A 238 -7.03 -42.04 -18.02
CA ASP A 238 -6.94 -41.70 -16.63
C ASP A 238 -7.71 -40.42 -16.33
N HIS A 239 -8.15 -40.26 -15.07
CA HIS A 239 -8.68 -39.01 -14.59
C HIS A 239 -8.29 -38.79 -13.12
N LEU A 240 -8.05 -37.55 -12.75
CA LEU A 240 -7.71 -37.13 -11.39
C LEU A 240 -8.71 -36.07 -10.94
N HIS A 241 -9.37 -36.29 -9.82
CA HIS A 241 -10.13 -35.30 -9.09
C HIS A 241 -9.31 -34.90 -7.85
N ALA A 242 -8.77 -33.70 -7.86
CA ALA A 242 -7.96 -33.15 -6.77
C ALA A 242 -8.74 -32.11 -6.00
N LEU A 243 -8.84 -32.29 -4.68
CA LEU A 243 -9.41 -31.30 -3.77
C LEU A 243 -8.33 -30.81 -2.80
N ARG A 244 -8.22 -29.52 -2.63
CA ARG A 244 -7.31 -28.86 -1.69
C ARG A 244 -8.10 -27.83 -0.88
N GLN A 245 -8.11 -28.01 0.44
CA GLN A 245 -8.76 -27.07 1.35
C GLN A 245 -7.73 -26.45 2.28
N THR A 246 -7.86 -25.16 2.53
CA THR A 246 -7.01 -24.43 3.47
C THR A 246 -7.89 -23.59 4.37
N ASP A 247 -7.78 -23.80 5.66
CA ASP A 247 -8.38 -22.99 6.71
C ASP A 247 -7.28 -22.24 7.43
N ALA A 248 -7.30 -20.91 7.30
CA ALA A 248 -6.34 -20.05 7.97
C ALA A 248 -7.03 -19.22 9.04
N HIS A 249 -6.58 -19.36 10.28
CA HIS A 249 -6.97 -18.52 11.40
C HIS A 249 -5.83 -17.56 11.70
N THR A 250 -5.98 -16.32 11.26
CA THR A 250 -5.06 -15.23 11.60
C THR A 250 -5.51 -14.62 12.91
N GLY A 251 -4.69 -14.76 13.95
CA GLY A 251 -4.88 -14.04 15.20
C GLY A 251 -4.66 -12.53 14.97
N TRP A 252 -4.80 -11.74 16.02
CA TRP A 252 -4.44 -10.33 15.95
C TRP A 252 -2.99 -10.18 15.52
N TRP A 253 -2.77 -9.48 14.41
CA TRP A 253 -1.48 -8.95 14.06
C TRP A 253 -1.42 -7.48 14.48
N GLN A 254 -0.24 -7.03 14.84
CA GLN A 254 -0.03 -5.68 15.37
C GLN A 254 1.26 -5.14 14.80
N ALA A 255 1.22 -3.91 14.34
CA ALA A 255 2.42 -3.17 14.01
C ALA A 255 2.40 -1.83 14.76
N ALA A 256 3.55 -1.42 15.25
CA ALA A 256 3.75 -0.12 15.87
C ALA A 256 5.01 0.51 15.28
N ASN A 257 4.94 1.81 15.06
CA ASN A 257 6.06 2.60 14.59
C ASN A 257 6.14 3.88 15.42
N GLY A 258 7.33 4.22 15.88
CA GLY A 258 7.62 5.50 16.52
C GLY A 258 8.81 6.17 15.83
N TYR A 259 8.76 7.47 15.67
CA TYR A 259 9.83 8.22 15.03
C TYR A 259 10.10 9.56 15.73
N TYR A 260 11.31 10.03 15.58
CA TYR A 260 11.74 11.39 15.90
C TYR A 260 12.65 11.91 14.80
N ASN A 261 12.40 13.11 14.30
CA ASN A 261 13.28 13.86 13.40
C ASN A 261 13.65 15.18 14.04
N GLY A 262 14.93 15.53 14.03
CA GLY A 262 15.38 16.79 14.58
C GLY A 262 16.64 17.31 13.91
N THR A 263 16.69 18.62 13.68
CA THR A 263 17.87 19.34 13.17
C THR A 263 18.39 20.29 14.25
N PHE A 264 19.63 20.10 14.66
CA PHE A 264 20.31 20.87 15.70
C PHE A 264 21.59 21.49 15.13
N GLY A 265 21.45 22.64 14.51
CA GLY A 265 22.57 23.30 13.84
C GLY A 265 23.12 22.47 12.68
N LYS A 266 24.25 21.79 12.85
CA LYS A 266 24.86 20.91 11.85
C LYS A 266 24.47 19.43 12.01
N TRP A 267 23.74 19.08 13.06
CA TRP A 267 23.37 17.71 13.36
C TRP A 267 21.94 17.44 12.92
N ASN A 268 21.76 16.36 12.18
CA ASN A 268 20.45 15.83 11.85
C ASN A 268 20.27 14.48 12.56
N ILE A 269 19.21 14.36 13.33
CA ILE A 269 18.83 13.14 14.03
C ILE A 269 17.57 12.61 13.35
N ASP A 270 17.64 11.40 12.83
CA ASP A 270 16.48 10.65 12.33
C ASP A 270 16.46 9.32 13.10
N PHE A 271 15.53 9.21 14.04
CA PHE A 271 15.31 7.99 14.80
C PHE A 271 14.00 7.36 14.39
N ASN A 272 14.01 6.05 14.20
CA ASN A 272 12.84 5.27 13.85
C ASN A 272 12.89 3.92 14.54
N ALA A 273 11.75 3.51 15.12
CA ALA A 273 11.59 2.21 15.76
C ALA A 273 10.32 1.54 15.27
N ASP A 274 10.44 0.29 14.88
CA ASP A 274 9.34 -0.54 14.39
C ASP A 274 9.19 -1.79 15.27
N TYR A 275 7.96 -2.15 15.52
CA TYR A 275 7.56 -3.41 16.13
C TYR A 275 6.47 -4.06 15.28
N LEU A 276 6.60 -5.36 15.03
CA LEU A 276 5.58 -6.15 14.36
C LEU A 276 5.38 -7.46 15.09
N TYR A 277 4.13 -7.82 15.31
CA TYR A 277 3.70 -9.10 15.85
C TYR A 277 2.61 -9.69 14.98
N GLY A 278 2.69 -10.99 14.71
CA GLY A 278 1.66 -11.75 14.03
C GLY A 278 1.63 -13.20 14.50
N ARG A 279 0.45 -13.78 14.43
CA ARG A 279 0.23 -15.18 14.73
C ARG A 279 -0.80 -15.78 13.78
N ASP A 280 -0.41 -16.84 13.09
CA ASP A 280 -1.26 -17.59 12.17
C ASP A 280 -1.32 -19.06 12.55
N ARG A 281 -2.47 -19.67 12.30
CA ARG A 281 -2.67 -21.11 12.34
C ARG A 281 -3.32 -21.53 11.03
N ILE A 282 -2.69 -22.45 10.33
CA ILE A 282 -3.13 -22.90 9.01
C ILE A 282 -3.33 -24.39 9.06
N HIS A 283 -4.52 -24.84 8.66
CA HIS A 283 -4.85 -26.24 8.42
C HIS A 283 -5.04 -26.44 6.93
N GLN A 284 -4.42 -27.47 6.41
CA GLN A 284 -4.54 -27.85 5.01
C GLN A 284 -4.95 -29.31 4.91
N TYR A 285 -5.86 -29.55 3.99
CA TYR A 285 -6.36 -30.87 3.63
C TYR A 285 -6.21 -31.06 2.13
N ALA A 286 -5.78 -32.22 1.73
CA ALA A 286 -5.61 -32.62 0.35
C ALA A 286 -6.21 -34.01 0.12
N GLU A 287 -6.96 -34.13 -0.97
CA GLU A 287 -7.61 -35.36 -1.39
C GLU A 287 -7.42 -35.54 -2.89
N ASN A 288 -7.22 -36.80 -3.31
CA ASN A 288 -7.16 -37.20 -4.71
C ASN A 288 -8.10 -38.39 -4.92
N ASN A 289 -9.05 -38.27 -5.86
CA ASN A 289 -10.04 -39.28 -6.21
C ASN A 289 -10.79 -39.88 -4.99
N GLY A 290 -11.20 -38.99 -4.05
CA GLY A 290 -11.92 -39.40 -2.83
C GLY A 290 -11.05 -40.02 -1.75
N THR A 291 -9.74 -40.06 -1.92
CA THR A 291 -8.78 -40.55 -0.92
C THR A 291 -7.95 -39.43 -0.35
N GLU A 292 -7.87 -39.34 0.96
CA GLU A 292 -6.98 -38.38 1.63
C GLU A 292 -5.53 -38.61 1.21
N ASP A 293 -4.91 -37.54 0.69
CA ASP A 293 -3.52 -37.54 0.23
C ASP A 293 -2.60 -36.97 1.32
N ALA A 294 -3.02 -35.84 1.91
CA ALA A 294 -2.24 -35.18 2.94
C ALA A 294 -3.09 -34.30 3.85
N THR A 295 -2.72 -34.23 5.11
CA THR A 295 -3.23 -33.29 6.09
C THR A 295 -2.06 -32.61 6.79
N SER A 296 -2.08 -31.29 6.91
CA SER A 296 -1.07 -30.57 7.65
C SER A 296 -1.67 -29.49 8.56
N SER A 297 -0.96 -29.19 9.64
CA SER A 297 -1.31 -28.12 10.57
C SER A 297 -0.06 -27.34 10.93
N ASN A 298 -0.04 -26.07 10.55
CA ASN A 298 1.06 -25.15 10.83
C ASN A 298 0.63 -24.05 11.78
N ARG A 299 1.54 -23.68 12.68
CA ARG A 299 1.40 -22.50 13.53
C ARG A 299 2.63 -21.63 13.38
N VAL A 300 2.42 -20.41 12.95
CA VAL A 300 3.48 -19.42 12.78
C VAL A 300 3.28 -18.30 13.80
N ARG A 301 4.36 -17.85 14.42
CA ARG A 301 4.38 -16.69 15.28
C ARG A 301 5.61 -15.85 14.93
N ASN A 302 5.38 -14.61 14.59
CA ASN A 302 6.40 -13.69 14.16
C ASN A 302 6.52 -12.53 15.15
N HIS A 303 7.75 -12.18 15.51
CA HIS A 303 8.10 -10.97 16.22
C HIS A 303 9.25 -10.31 15.47
N LEU A 304 9.10 -9.05 15.14
CA LEU A 304 10.14 -8.27 14.50
C LEU A 304 10.30 -6.95 15.25
N TYR A 305 11.55 -6.60 15.53
CA TYR A 305 11.95 -5.34 16.12
C TYR A 305 13.03 -4.73 15.22
N ALA A 306 12.88 -3.46 14.89
CA ALA A 306 13.88 -2.73 14.14
C ALA A 306 14.04 -1.33 14.72
N ALA A 307 15.28 -0.82 14.73
CA ALA A 307 15.57 0.56 15.08
C ALA A 307 16.70 1.07 14.18
N LYS A 308 16.60 2.34 13.80
CA LYS A 308 17.59 3.02 12.96
C LYS A 308 17.82 4.42 13.51
#